data_c93b5426537c4aab75ee32a20ddf320b
#
_entry.id   c93b5426537c4aab75ee32a20ddf320b
#
_cell.length_a   1.000
_cell.length_b   1.000
_cell.length_c   1.000
_cell.angle_alpha   90.00
_cell.angle_beta   90.00
_cell.angle_gamma   90.00
#
_symmetry.space_group_name_H-M   'P 1'
#
loop_
_entity.id
_entity.type
_entity.pdbx_description
1 polymer ?
#
loop_
_entity_poly.entity_id
_entity_poly.type
_entity_poly.pdbx_seq_one_letter_code
_entity_poly.pdbx_strand_id
1 'polypeptide(L)'
;MGMSYDIFTKAFLDKITEYDFITLDKEVSADLVDGYMRRACSQFNRICKYDLSARDDTNRMFNIDIPNGDIDEIIDIVSEGMIVQWLKPYTYKSENLENVLNTSDYTTYSPAELLLRITNAYKMAQRDFRNMRVDYSYNHGDLGSLSL
;
A
#
# COMPACT_ATOMS: atom_id res chain seq x y z
N MET A 1 -22.89 -8.79 -7.45
CA MET A 1 -22.51 -8.15 -6.18
C MET A 1 -21.03 -7.88 -6.22
N GLY A 2 -20.56 -6.99 -5.38
CA GLY A 2 -19.16 -6.63 -5.40
C GLY A 2 -18.71 -6.02 -4.09
N MET A 3 -17.43 -5.67 -4.02
CA MET A 3 -16.84 -5.07 -2.83
C MET A 3 -16.42 -3.64 -3.14
N SER A 4 -16.63 -2.73 -2.20
CA SER A 4 -16.17 -1.35 -2.34
C SER A 4 -14.65 -1.27 -2.29
N TYR A 5 -14.07 -0.32 -3.02
CA TYR A 5 -12.65 0.03 -2.89
C TYR A 5 -12.31 0.46 -1.46
N ASP A 6 -13.29 0.94 -0.72
CA ASP A 6 -13.08 1.47 0.63
C ASP A 6 -12.55 0.43 1.61
N ILE A 7 -12.76 -0.86 1.37
CA ILE A 7 -12.19 -1.91 2.21
C ILE A 7 -10.67 -1.84 2.24
N PHE A 8 -10.05 -1.46 1.12
CA PHE A 8 -8.59 -1.32 1.01
C PHE A 8 -8.14 0.09 1.36
N THR A 9 -8.82 1.11 0.84
CA THR A 9 -8.40 2.50 1.03
C THR A 9 -8.52 2.93 2.48
N LYS A 10 -9.55 2.47 3.18
CA LYS A 10 -9.72 2.74 4.61
C LYS A 10 -8.62 2.07 5.43
N ALA A 11 -8.28 0.83 5.12
CA ALA A 11 -7.20 0.11 5.80
C ALA A 11 -5.86 0.82 5.62
N PHE A 12 -5.59 1.33 4.40
CA PHE A 12 -4.41 2.13 4.12
C PHE A 12 -4.38 3.40 4.97
N LEU A 13 -5.48 4.14 5.01
CA LEU A 13 -5.57 5.38 5.79
C LEU A 13 -5.35 5.12 7.28
N ASP A 14 -5.88 4.02 7.80
CA ASP A 14 -5.65 3.62 9.19
C ASP A 14 -4.16 3.29 9.42
N LYS A 15 -3.51 2.63 8.49
CA LYS A 15 -2.08 2.28 8.62
C LYS A 15 -1.18 3.49 8.62
N ILE A 16 -1.44 4.49 7.77
CA ILE A 16 -0.55 5.67 7.71
C ILE A 16 -0.63 6.52 8.98
N THR A 17 -1.71 6.44 9.74
CA THR A 17 -1.79 7.14 11.03
C THR A 17 -0.81 6.59 12.05
N GLU A 18 -0.32 5.37 11.87
CA GLU A 18 0.63 4.72 12.76
C GLU A 18 2.09 5.08 12.45
N TYR A 19 2.34 5.82 11.37
CA TYR A 19 3.68 6.28 10.99
C TYR A 19 4.02 7.58 11.74
N ASP A 20 4.07 7.49 13.07
CA ASP A 20 4.26 8.68 13.93
C ASP A 20 5.64 9.29 13.82
N PHE A 21 6.64 8.49 13.47
CA PHE A 21 8.01 8.96 13.33
C PHE A 21 8.27 9.68 12.00
N ILE A 22 7.32 9.66 11.10
CA ILE A 22 7.35 10.38 9.83
C ILE A 22 6.05 11.16 9.72
N THR A 23 6.12 12.47 9.89
CA THR A 23 4.94 13.32 9.82
C THR A 23 4.75 13.85 8.40
N LEU A 24 4.56 12.94 7.46
CA LEU A 24 4.11 13.29 6.12
C LEU A 24 2.67 13.81 6.19
N ASP A 25 2.34 14.68 5.23
CA ASP A 25 0.95 15.09 5.08
C ASP A 25 0.12 13.86 4.74
N LYS A 26 -0.79 13.53 5.65
CA LYS A 26 -1.65 12.35 5.52
C LYS A 26 -2.98 12.67 4.85
N GLU A 27 -3.21 13.93 4.49
CA GLU A 27 -4.36 14.32 3.69
C GLU A 27 -4.07 14.03 2.22
N VAL A 28 -4.42 12.82 1.80
CA VAL A 28 -4.17 12.34 0.45
C VAL A 28 -5.49 12.35 -0.32
N SER A 29 -5.47 12.84 -1.55
CA SER A 29 -6.68 12.86 -2.37
C SER A 29 -7.18 11.44 -2.65
N ALA A 30 -8.50 11.28 -2.75
CA ALA A 30 -9.12 9.99 -3.02
C ALA A 30 -8.60 9.36 -4.32
N ASP A 31 -8.36 10.18 -5.34
CA ASP A 31 -7.86 9.68 -6.62
C ASP A 31 -6.46 9.08 -6.51
N LEU A 32 -5.58 9.69 -5.71
CA LEU A 32 -4.25 9.16 -5.47
C LEU A 32 -4.31 7.85 -4.69
N VAL A 33 -5.15 7.79 -3.67
CA VAL A 33 -5.32 6.59 -2.85
C VAL A 33 -5.86 5.44 -3.70
N ASP A 34 -6.85 5.68 -4.54
CA ASP A 34 -7.35 4.67 -5.47
C ASP A 34 -6.26 4.20 -6.44
N GLY A 35 -5.39 5.12 -6.87
CA GLY A 35 -4.22 4.78 -7.69
C GLY A 35 -3.24 3.87 -6.98
N TYR A 36 -2.96 4.12 -5.71
CA TYR A 36 -2.11 3.25 -4.90
C TYR A 36 -2.73 1.86 -4.78
N MET A 37 -4.04 1.79 -4.55
CA MET A 37 -4.76 0.53 -4.46
C MET A 37 -4.66 -0.26 -5.77
N ARG A 38 -4.88 0.39 -6.92
CA ARG A 38 -4.78 -0.30 -8.22
C ARG A 38 -3.40 -0.88 -8.46
N ARG A 39 -2.35 -0.14 -8.11
CA ARG A 39 -0.96 -0.63 -8.29
C ARG A 39 -0.65 -1.78 -7.34
N ALA A 40 -1.06 -1.69 -6.09
CA ALA A 40 -0.87 -2.77 -5.13
C ALA A 40 -1.63 -4.03 -5.56
N CYS A 41 -2.88 -3.88 -5.98
CA CYS A 41 -3.68 -4.99 -6.50
C CYS A 41 -3.02 -5.63 -7.73
N SER A 42 -2.48 -4.81 -8.64
CA SER A 42 -1.81 -5.32 -9.82
C SER A 42 -0.59 -6.19 -9.48
N GLN A 43 0.20 -5.76 -8.51
CA GLN A 43 1.37 -6.52 -8.06
C GLN A 43 0.99 -7.81 -7.34
N PHE A 44 -0.06 -7.77 -6.55
CA PHE A 44 -0.52 -8.93 -5.80
C PHE A 44 -1.32 -9.91 -6.67
N ASN A 45 -1.96 -9.42 -7.72
CA ASN A 45 -2.89 -10.23 -8.54
C ASN A 45 -2.22 -11.45 -9.18
N ARG A 46 -0.91 -11.40 -9.37
CA ARG A 46 -0.15 -12.51 -9.98
C ARG A 46 -0.22 -13.80 -9.17
N ILE A 47 -0.39 -13.68 -7.85
CA ILE A 47 -0.40 -14.82 -6.94
C ILE A 47 -1.69 -14.89 -6.12
N CYS A 48 -2.59 -13.93 -6.28
CA CYS A 48 -3.85 -13.92 -5.56
C CYS A 48 -4.81 -14.96 -6.14
N LYS A 49 -5.51 -15.65 -5.23
CA LYS A 49 -6.52 -16.62 -5.58
C LYS A 49 -7.71 -15.99 -6.31
N TYR A 50 -7.96 -14.71 -6.09
CA TYR A 50 -9.06 -13.96 -6.66
C TYR A 50 -8.54 -12.94 -7.66
N ASP A 51 -9.33 -12.63 -8.70
CA ASP A 51 -8.93 -11.67 -9.71
C ASP A 51 -9.24 -10.24 -9.27
N LEU A 52 -8.22 -9.56 -8.75
CA LEU A 52 -8.35 -8.18 -8.29
C LEU A 52 -8.38 -7.16 -9.43
N SER A 53 -8.24 -7.60 -10.68
CA SER A 53 -8.43 -6.74 -11.84
C SER A 53 -9.89 -6.64 -12.28
N ALA A 54 -10.75 -7.51 -11.75
CA ALA A 54 -12.19 -7.49 -12.03
C ALA A 54 -12.87 -6.39 -11.21
N ARG A 55 -12.78 -5.15 -11.71
CA ARG A 55 -13.28 -3.98 -10.98
C ARG A 55 -13.88 -2.94 -11.91
N ASP A 56 -14.76 -2.12 -11.35
CA ASP A 56 -15.37 -0.96 -11.98
C ASP A 56 -14.84 0.31 -11.34
N ASP A 57 -13.92 0.99 -12.01
CA ASP A 57 -13.29 2.20 -11.47
C ASP A 57 -14.25 3.38 -11.39
N THR A 58 -15.29 3.40 -12.22
CA THR A 58 -16.29 4.48 -12.18
C THR A 58 -17.11 4.42 -10.90
N ASN A 59 -17.57 3.24 -10.51
CA ASN A 59 -18.36 3.05 -9.30
C ASN A 59 -17.51 2.69 -8.09
N ARG A 60 -16.21 2.54 -8.25
CA ARG A 60 -15.26 2.17 -7.21
C ARG A 60 -15.66 0.87 -6.52
N MET A 61 -15.92 -0.16 -7.32
CA MET A 61 -16.36 -1.47 -6.85
C MET A 61 -15.59 -2.56 -7.56
N PHE A 62 -15.26 -3.63 -6.81
CA PHE A 62 -14.81 -4.88 -7.43
C PHE A 62 -16.03 -5.67 -7.89
N ASN A 63 -15.90 -6.37 -8.99
CA ASN A 63 -16.97 -7.22 -9.55
C ASN A 63 -16.91 -8.65 -9.01
N ILE A 64 -16.21 -8.85 -7.91
CA ILE A 64 -16.06 -10.14 -7.24
C ILE A 64 -16.36 -9.97 -5.76
N ASP A 65 -16.72 -11.07 -5.11
CA ASP A 65 -16.84 -11.14 -3.65
C ASP A 65 -15.80 -12.12 -3.12
N ILE A 66 -15.08 -11.70 -2.09
CA ILE A 66 -14.08 -12.54 -1.42
C ILE A 66 -14.67 -13.00 -0.09
N PRO A 67 -14.63 -14.32 0.23
CA PRO A 67 -15.15 -14.82 1.49
C PRO A 67 -14.47 -14.17 2.72
N ASN A 68 -15.22 -14.03 3.81
CA ASN A 68 -14.73 -13.40 5.03
C ASN A 68 -13.47 -14.10 5.59
N GLY A 69 -13.30 -15.38 5.35
CA GLY A 69 -12.11 -16.09 5.81
C GLY A 69 -10.82 -15.69 5.09
N ASP A 70 -10.94 -15.11 3.88
CA ASP A 70 -9.78 -14.73 3.07
C ASP A 70 -9.60 -13.20 2.99
N ILE A 71 -10.68 -12.44 3.16
CA ILE A 71 -10.66 -11.01 2.85
C ILE A 71 -9.72 -10.22 3.76
N ASP A 72 -9.65 -10.57 5.03
CA ASP A 72 -8.82 -9.82 5.98
C ASP A 72 -7.34 -9.89 5.63
N GLU A 73 -6.87 -11.06 5.24
CA GLU A 73 -5.48 -11.22 4.80
C GLU A 73 -5.20 -10.42 3.53
N ILE A 74 -6.14 -10.45 2.58
CA ILE A 74 -6.00 -9.73 1.32
C ILE A 74 -6.01 -8.21 1.56
N ILE A 75 -6.88 -7.73 2.44
CA ILE A 75 -6.91 -6.31 2.83
C ILE A 75 -5.56 -5.89 3.42
N ASP A 76 -5.00 -6.71 4.29
CA ASP A 76 -3.72 -6.41 4.93
C ASP A 76 -2.58 -6.34 3.91
N ILE A 77 -2.54 -7.28 2.97
CA ILE A 77 -1.52 -7.31 1.92
C ILE A 77 -1.64 -6.10 0.98
N VAL A 78 -2.84 -5.83 0.50
CA VAL A 78 -3.07 -4.72 -0.45
C VAL A 78 -2.77 -3.39 0.21
N SER A 79 -3.23 -3.18 1.44
CA SER A 79 -2.96 -1.92 2.15
C SER A 79 -1.48 -1.72 2.43
N GLU A 80 -0.71 -2.78 2.67
CA GLU A 80 0.74 -2.70 2.80
C GLU A 80 1.40 -2.28 1.47
N GLY A 81 0.93 -2.84 0.35
CA GLY A 81 1.39 -2.42 -0.97
C GLY A 81 1.06 -0.96 -1.27
N MET A 82 -0.04 -0.46 -0.74
CA MET A 82 -0.41 0.95 -0.86
C MET A 82 0.56 1.86 -0.09
N ILE A 83 1.04 1.42 1.07
CA ILE A 83 2.09 2.15 1.81
C ILE A 83 3.34 2.30 0.95
N VAL A 84 3.75 1.24 0.26
CA VAL A 84 4.89 1.28 -0.66
C VAL A 84 4.68 2.36 -1.73
N GLN A 85 3.50 2.43 -2.33
CA GLN A 85 3.19 3.43 -3.35
C GLN A 85 3.14 4.84 -2.79
N TRP A 86 2.67 5.01 -1.59
CA TRP A 86 2.60 6.30 -0.92
C TRP A 86 3.98 6.87 -0.62
N LEU A 87 4.91 6.03 -0.16
CA LEU A 87 6.27 6.47 0.22
C LEU A 87 7.19 6.65 -0.98
N LYS A 88 6.95 5.91 -2.05
CA LYS A 88 7.86 5.82 -3.19
C LYS A 88 8.29 7.17 -3.77
N PRO A 89 7.37 8.13 -4.06
CA PRO A 89 7.77 9.41 -4.66
C PRO A 89 8.74 10.21 -3.80
N TYR A 90 8.66 10.06 -2.49
CA TYR A 90 9.49 10.83 -1.55
C TYR A 90 10.92 10.29 -1.42
N THR A 91 11.21 9.15 -2.03
CA THR A 91 12.56 8.59 -2.04
C THR A 91 13.39 9.11 -3.20
N TYR A 92 12.77 9.79 -4.18
CA TYR A 92 13.46 10.23 -5.39
C TYR A 92 14.07 11.61 -5.28
N LYS A 93 13.37 12.56 -4.64
CA LYS A 93 13.79 13.96 -4.60
C LYS A 93 13.46 14.59 -3.27
N SER A 94 14.39 15.36 -2.73
CA SER A 94 14.16 16.15 -1.53
C SER A 94 13.06 17.19 -1.73
N GLU A 95 12.84 17.67 -2.96
CA GLU A 95 11.76 18.61 -3.29
C GLU A 95 10.38 18.05 -2.95
N ASN A 96 10.17 16.75 -3.17
CA ASN A 96 8.89 16.12 -2.82
C ASN A 96 8.64 16.14 -1.31
N LEU A 97 9.72 16.08 -0.53
CA LEU A 97 9.62 16.16 0.94
C LEU A 97 9.23 17.57 1.38
N GLU A 98 9.82 18.59 0.75
CA GLU A 98 9.56 19.98 1.10
C GLU A 98 8.10 20.37 0.94
N ASN A 99 7.41 19.75 -0.03
CA ASN A 99 6.03 20.07 -0.33
C ASN A 99 5.02 19.37 0.57
N VAL A 100 5.42 18.30 1.27
CA VAL A 100 4.47 17.41 1.96
C VAL A 100 4.79 17.18 3.43
N LEU A 101 6.00 17.50 3.88
CA LEU A 101 6.33 17.40 5.30
C LEU A 101 5.73 18.58 6.04
N ASN A 102 5.26 18.34 7.25
CA ASN A 102 4.83 19.47 8.05
C ASN A 102 6.05 20.20 8.63
N THR A 103 5.85 21.42 9.06
CA THR A 103 6.92 22.33 9.50
C THR A 103 7.74 21.76 10.65
N SER A 104 7.12 20.95 11.52
CA SER A 104 7.82 20.40 12.68
C SER A 104 8.90 19.40 12.30
N ASP A 105 8.72 18.66 11.19
CA ASP A 105 9.74 17.72 10.73
C ASP A 105 10.99 18.45 10.25
N TYR A 106 10.81 19.58 9.54
CA TYR A 106 11.93 20.38 9.06
C TYR A 106 12.69 21.06 10.19
N THR A 107 12.03 21.36 11.31
CA THR A 107 12.71 21.95 12.45
C THR A 107 13.45 20.91 13.28
N THR A 108 13.00 19.64 13.27
CA THR A 108 13.58 18.57 14.07
C THR A 108 14.69 17.83 13.34
N TYR A 109 14.56 17.65 12.02
CA TYR A 109 15.49 16.87 11.22
C TYR A 109 15.99 17.65 10.02
N SER A 110 17.24 17.42 9.63
CA SER A 110 17.75 17.92 8.37
C SER A 110 17.02 17.20 7.19
N PRO A 111 16.99 17.83 6.00
CA PRO A 111 16.42 17.14 4.81
C PRO A 111 17.06 15.80 4.52
N ALA A 112 18.37 15.66 4.74
CA ALA A 112 19.08 14.39 4.54
C ALA A 112 18.62 13.32 5.53
N GLU A 113 18.39 13.69 6.78
CA GLU A 113 17.89 12.76 7.80
C GLU A 113 16.46 12.32 7.51
N LEU A 114 15.61 13.25 7.07
CA LEU A 114 14.23 12.94 6.68
C LEU A 114 14.19 11.99 5.50
N LEU A 115 15.03 12.25 4.49
CA LEU A 115 15.14 11.37 3.33
C LEU A 115 15.58 9.97 3.74
N LEU A 116 16.55 9.87 4.64
CA LEU A 116 17.02 8.58 5.14
C LEU A 116 15.90 7.81 5.87
N ARG A 117 15.15 8.50 6.74
CA ARG A 117 14.04 7.90 7.48
C ARG A 117 12.95 7.39 6.54
N ILE A 118 12.59 8.18 5.56
CA ILE A 118 11.54 7.81 4.60
C ILE A 118 12.03 6.67 3.71
N THR A 119 13.29 6.71 3.28
CA THR A 119 13.88 5.64 2.48
C THR A 119 13.89 4.32 3.25
N ASN A 120 14.24 4.36 4.54
CA ASN A 120 14.22 3.16 5.38
C ASN A 120 12.79 2.63 5.57
N ALA A 121 11.82 3.52 5.81
CA ALA A 121 10.40 3.12 5.92
C ALA A 121 9.91 2.49 4.62
N TYR A 122 10.30 3.06 3.48
CA TYR A 122 9.95 2.54 2.16
C TYR A 122 10.52 1.13 1.95
N LYS A 123 11.79 0.93 2.29
CA LYS A 123 12.43 -0.39 2.16
C LYS A 123 11.77 -1.43 3.06
N MET A 124 11.40 -1.05 4.27
CA MET A 124 10.69 -1.93 5.20
C MET A 124 9.30 -2.28 4.64
N ALA A 125 8.58 -1.31 4.13
CA ALA A 125 7.26 -1.55 3.54
C ALA A 125 7.36 -2.48 2.32
N GLN A 126 8.35 -2.27 1.46
CA GLN A 126 8.61 -3.16 0.32
C GLN A 126 8.89 -4.60 0.76
N ARG A 127 9.74 -4.76 1.77
CA ARG A 127 10.06 -6.07 2.32
C ARG A 127 8.83 -6.74 2.90
N ASP A 128 8.07 -6.02 3.69
CA ASP A 128 6.87 -6.56 4.34
C ASP A 128 5.82 -6.94 3.31
N PHE A 129 5.60 -6.10 2.31
CA PHE A 129 4.66 -6.40 1.23
C PHE A 129 5.08 -7.65 0.45
N ARG A 130 6.37 -7.77 0.13
CA ARG A 130 6.90 -8.95 -0.55
C ARG A 130 6.73 -10.22 0.31
N ASN A 131 7.09 -10.13 1.59
CA ASN A 131 6.97 -11.26 2.50
C ASN A 131 5.52 -11.71 2.69
N MET A 132 4.61 -10.76 2.80
CA MET A 132 3.18 -11.06 2.90
C MET A 132 2.66 -11.76 1.64
N ARG A 133 3.10 -11.33 0.46
CA ARG A 133 2.73 -12.00 -0.80
C ARG A 133 3.30 -13.41 -0.89
N VAL A 134 4.55 -13.58 -0.48
CA VAL A 134 5.18 -14.92 -0.46
C VAL A 134 4.45 -15.84 0.51
N ASP A 135 4.15 -15.37 1.71
CA ASP A 135 3.40 -16.16 2.70
C ASP A 135 2.01 -16.52 2.20
N TYR A 136 1.32 -15.58 1.56
CA TYR A 136 0.02 -15.83 0.96
C TYR A 136 0.12 -16.93 -0.11
N SER A 137 1.10 -16.81 -0.99
CA SER A 137 1.33 -17.79 -2.06
C SER A 137 1.60 -19.18 -1.50
N TYR A 138 2.36 -19.24 -0.42
CA TYR A 138 2.65 -20.52 0.26
C TYR A 138 1.41 -21.16 0.87
N ASN A 139 0.54 -20.34 1.46
CA ASN A 139 -0.65 -20.81 2.17
C ASN A 139 -1.82 -21.14 1.26
N HIS A 140 -1.92 -20.50 0.10
CA HIS A 140 -3.09 -20.56 -0.78
C HIS A 140 -2.78 -21.07 -2.18
N GLY A 141 -1.50 -21.10 -2.56
CA GLY A 141 -1.09 -21.47 -3.90
C GLY A 141 -0.74 -22.94 -4.02
N ASP A 142 -0.68 -23.41 -5.27
CA ASP A 142 -0.06 -24.67 -5.61
C ASP A 142 1.46 -24.50 -5.53
N LEU A 143 2.15 -25.40 -4.85
CA LEU A 143 3.61 -25.35 -4.73
C LEU A 143 4.29 -25.35 -6.11
N GLY A 144 3.68 -25.97 -7.10
CA GLY A 144 4.19 -25.96 -8.46
C GLY A 144 4.11 -24.59 -9.13
N SER A 145 3.23 -23.71 -8.66
CA SER A 145 3.11 -22.36 -9.19
C SER A 145 4.04 -21.35 -8.50
N LEU A 146 4.77 -21.79 -7.51
CA LEU A 146 5.76 -20.98 -6.78
C LEU A 146 7.11 -20.95 -7.46
N SER A 147 7.17 -21.17 -8.76
CA SER A 147 8.40 -21.01 -9.52
C SER A 147 8.79 -19.53 -9.53
N LEU A 148 9.67 -19.20 -8.67
CA LEU A 148 10.14 -17.83 -8.48
C LEU A 148 11.38 -17.56 -9.33
#